data_f38b79019a37da22c4636e5e84e61be6
#
_entry.id   f38b79019a37da22c4636e5e84e61be6
#
_cell.length_a   1.000
_cell.length_b   1.000
_cell.length_c   1.000
_cell.angle_alpha   90.00
_cell.angle_beta   90.00
_cell.angle_gamma   90.00
#
_symmetry.space_group_name_H-M   'P 1'
#
loop_
_entity.id
_entity.type
_entity.pdbx_description
1 polymer ?
#
loop_
_entity_poly.entity_id
_entity_poly.type
_entity_poly.pdbx_seq_one_letter_code
_entity_poly.pdbx_strand_id
1 'polypeptide(L)' 'MKNKIDIPIWKKTNLTVDEASAYCGIGTKKLRKMTESEDCPFVLWNGTKRLIKRQQLDEYLENMSSI' A
#
# COMPACT_ATOMS: atom_id res chain seq x y z
N MET A 1 26.54 -8.18 -1.67
CA MET A 1 25.82 -8.41 -1.42
C MET A 1 25.12 -8.68 -1.17
N LYS A 2 24.79 -8.74 -1.00
CA LYS A 2 24.02 -8.95 -0.56
C LYS A 2 23.05 -9.65 -0.53
N ASN A 3 22.93 -9.87 0.31
CA ASN A 3 21.85 -10.78 0.41
C ASN A 3 20.57 -10.08 0.29
N LYS A 4 19.93 -10.26 -0.75
CA LYS A 4 18.71 -9.57 -1.03
C LYS A 4 17.61 -10.59 -1.05
N ILE A 5 16.63 -10.39 -0.17
CA ILE A 5 15.46 -11.26 -0.16
C ILE A 5 14.43 -10.69 -1.10
N ASP A 6 14.12 -11.42 -2.15
CA ASP A 6 13.15 -10.99 -3.14
C ASP A 6 11.81 -11.66 -2.83
N ILE A 7 10.96 -10.91 -2.17
CA ILE A 7 9.62 -11.38 -1.85
C ILE A 7 8.65 -10.74 -2.84
N PRO A 8 7.86 -11.54 -3.56
CA PRO A 8 6.87 -10.97 -4.48
C PRO A 8 5.92 -10.04 -3.74
N ILE A 9 5.49 -8.99 -4.41
CA ILE A 9 4.64 -7.97 -3.80
C ILE A 9 3.40 -8.59 -3.17
N TRP A 10 2.77 -9.55 -3.87
CA TRP A 10 1.52 -10.15 -3.38
C TRP A 10 1.71 -11.02 -2.14
N LYS A 11 2.96 -11.28 -1.76
CA LYS A 11 3.25 -12.03 -0.53
C LYS A 11 3.71 -11.15 0.61
N LYS A 12 3.92 -9.87 0.35
CA LYS A 12 4.34 -8.94 1.39
C LYS A 12 3.14 -8.52 2.22
N THR A 13 3.37 -8.38 3.53
CA THR A 13 2.33 -7.87 4.41
C THR A 13 2.14 -6.38 4.21
N ASN A 14 3.25 -5.66 4.08
CA ASN A 14 3.23 -4.21 3.90
C ASN A 14 3.98 -3.84 2.64
N LEU A 15 3.48 -2.83 1.94
CA LEU A 15 4.03 -2.38 0.67
C LEU A 15 4.46 -0.93 0.78
N THR A 16 5.48 -0.55 -0.01
CA THR A 16 5.72 0.87 -0.23
C THR A 16 4.60 1.41 -1.11
N VAL A 17 4.51 2.74 -1.19
CA VAL A 17 3.50 3.35 -2.05
C VAL A 17 3.70 2.92 -3.51
N ASP A 18 4.96 2.87 -3.96
CA ASP A 18 5.25 2.46 -5.33
C ASP A 18 4.83 1.00 -5.58
N GLU A 19 5.10 0.13 -4.61
CA GLU A 19 4.71 -1.27 -4.74
C GLU A 19 3.19 -1.41 -4.75
N ALA A 20 2.52 -0.66 -3.88
CA ALA A 20 1.06 -0.69 -3.82
C ALA A 20 0.45 -0.21 -5.13
N SER A 21 1.03 0.82 -5.71
CA SER A 21 0.55 1.34 -6.99
C SER A 21 0.66 0.28 -8.08
N ALA A 22 1.79 -0.42 -8.14
CA ALA A 22 1.97 -1.48 -9.12
C ALA A 22 1.01 -2.64 -8.87
N TYR A 23 0.71 -2.90 -7.61
CA TYR A 23 -0.13 -4.02 -7.21
C TYR A 23 -1.60 -3.77 -7.52
N CYS A 24 -2.11 -2.57 -7.20
CA CYS A 24 -3.53 -2.31 -7.29
C CYS A 24 -3.94 -1.44 -8.48
N GLY A 25 -2.97 -0.87 -9.19
CA GLY A 25 -3.28 -0.08 -10.38
C GLY A 25 -3.68 1.35 -10.10
N ILE A 26 -3.62 1.81 -8.83
CA ILE A 26 -3.93 3.18 -8.48
C ILE A 26 -2.63 3.97 -8.48
N GLY A 27 -2.63 5.16 -9.09
CA GLY A 27 -1.43 5.97 -9.18
C GLY A 27 -0.89 6.36 -7.81
N THR A 28 0.42 6.55 -7.72
CA THR A 28 1.07 6.85 -6.45
C THR A 28 0.57 8.15 -5.84
N LYS A 29 0.28 9.13 -6.67
CA LYS A 29 -0.21 10.42 -6.19
C LYS A 29 -1.54 10.26 -5.47
N LYS A 30 -2.43 9.47 -6.05
CA LYS A 30 -3.73 9.22 -5.46
C LYS A 30 -3.59 8.40 -4.17
N LEU A 31 -2.74 7.39 -4.17
CA LEU A 31 -2.51 6.59 -2.98
C LEU A 31 -1.95 7.44 -1.84
N ARG A 32 -1.00 8.33 -2.13
CA ARG A 32 -0.46 9.20 -1.10
C ARG A 32 -1.56 10.08 -0.51
N LYS A 33 -2.43 10.61 -1.36
CA LYS A 33 -3.52 11.44 -0.89
C LYS A 33 -4.48 10.65 0.00
N MET A 34 -4.77 9.42 -0.39
CA MET A 34 -5.66 8.57 0.41
C MET A 34 -5.07 8.27 1.79
N THR A 35 -3.75 8.09 1.86
CA THR A 35 -3.10 7.77 3.13
C THR A 35 -2.92 8.97 4.03
N GLU A 36 -3.16 10.19 3.53
CA GLU A 36 -3.09 11.38 4.36
C GLU A 36 -4.30 11.53 5.27
N SER A 37 -5.38 10.84 4.96
CA SER A 37 -6.57 10.87 5.79
C SER A 37 -6.33 10.12 7.08
N GLU A 38 -6.78 10.67 8.21
CA GLU A 38 -6.66 10.00 9.49
C GLU A 38 -7.50 8.74 9.55
N ASP A 39 -8.49 8.66 8.67
CA ASP A 39 -9.40 7.51 8.65
C ASP A 39 -8.93 6.42 7.70
N CYS A 40 -7.76 6.56 7.11
CA CYS A 40 -7.28 5.57 6.15
C CYS A 40 -7.01 4.24 6.85
N PRO A 41 -7.72 3.16 6.47
CA PRO A 41 -7.57 1.89 7.18
C PRO A 41 -6.35 1.08 6.76
N PHE A 42 -5.68 1.47 5.68
CA PHE A 42 -4.61 0.65 5.13
C PHE A 42 -3.23 1.30 5.23
N VAL A 43 -3.10 2.44 5.88
CA VAL A 43 -1.78 3.06 6.01
C VAL A 43 -1.13 2.63 7.32
N LEU A 44 0.17 2.41 7.27
CA LEU A 44 0.98 2.12 8.45
C LEU A 44 2.18 3.07 8.42
N TRP A 45 2.35 3.84 9.49
CA TRP A 45 3.48 4.74 9.59
C TRP A 45 4.58 4.05 10.40
N ASN A 46 5.74 3.90 9.79
CA ASN A 46 6.91 3.38 10.47
C ASN A 46 7.91 4.53 10.57
N GLY A 47 7.82 5.27 11.68
CA GLY A 47 8.54 6.53 11.78
C GLY A 47 8.00 7.51 10.77
N THR A 48 8.85 7.99 9.89
CA THR A 48 8.42 8.88 8.81
C THR A 48 8.09 8.11 7.54
N LYS A 49 8.24 6.79 7.57
CA LYS A 49 8.05 5.96 6.40
C LYS A 49 6.60 5.53 6.28
N ARG A 50 6.03 5.76 5.13
CA ARG A 50 4.63 5.42 4.83
C ARG A 50 4.59 4.05 4.18
N LEU A 51 3.83 3.13 4.78
CA LEU A 51 3.64 1.80 4.23
C LEU A 51 2.16 1.54 4.03
N ILE A 52 1.86 0.64 3.12
CA ILE A 52 0.49 0.27 2.81
C ILE A 52 0.26 -1.17 3.28
N LYS A 53 -0.75 -1.37 4.12
CA LYS A 53 -1.12 -2.72 4.56
C LYS A 53 -1.86 -3.39 3.43
N ARG A 54 -1.24 -4.40 2.82
CA ARG A 54 -1.76 -5.00 1.59
C ARG A 54 -3.17 -5.57 1.76
N GLN A 55 -3.39 -6.35 2.81
CA GLN A 55 -4.70 -6.98 3.00
C GLN A 55 -5.79 -5.96 3.26
N GLN A 56 -5.49 -4.94 4.06
CA GLN A 56 -6.46 -3.90 4.34
C GLN A 56 -6.78 -3.09 3.08
N LEU A 57 -5.77 -2.89 2.23
CA LEU A 57 -6.00 -2.22 0.95
C LEU A 57 -6.93 -3.06 0.08
N ASP A 58 -6.69 -4.37 0.02
CA ASP A 58 -7.56 -5.27 -0.75
C ASP A 58 -9.00 -5.16 -0.29
N GLU A 59 -9.22 -5.22 1.04
CA GLU A 59 -10.57 -5.16 1.59
C GLU A 59 -11.23 -3.82 1.30
N TYR A 60 -10.47 -2.75 1.41
CA TYR A 60 -10.98 -1.42 1.16
C TYR A 60 -11.45 -1.30 -0.29
N LEU A 61 -10.65 -1.80 -1.23
CA LEU A 61 -10.98 -1.68 -2.64
C LEU A 61 -12.10 -2.62 -3.07
N GLU A 62 -12.25 -3.76 -2.40
CA GLU A 62 -13.32 -4.70 -2.73
C GLU A 62 -14.70 -4.08 -2.51
N ASN A 63 -14.78 -3.13 -1.61
CA ASN A 63 -16.06 -2.50 -1.27
C ASN A 63 -16.33 -1.23 -2.08
N MET A 64 -15.48 -0.94 -3.05
CA MET A 64 -15.62 0.27 -3.84
C MET A 64 -15.85 -0.08 -5.30
N SER A 65 -16.77 0.64 -5.93
CA SER A 65 -17.01 0.47 -7.37
C SER A 65 -16.27 1.54 -8.17
N SER A 66 -15.83 2.61 -7.51
CA SER A 66 -15.02 3.63 -8.17
C SER A 66 -14.19 4.35 -7.12
N ILE A 67 -13.16 5.00 -7.57
CA ILE A 67 -12.25 5.63 -6.65
C ILE A 67 -11.79 7.00 -7.17
#